data_46617883de75f3f2da4dbd776f5d6e0d
#
_entry.id   46617883de75f3f2da4dbd776f5d6e0d
#
_cell.length_a   1.000
_cell.length_b   1.000
_cell.length_c   1.000
_cell.angle_alpha   90.00
_cell.angle_beta   90.00
_cell.angle_gamma   90.00
#
_symmetry.space_group_name_H-M   'P 1'
#
loop_
_entity.id
_entity.type
_entity.pdbx_description
1 polymer ?
#
loop_
_entity_poly.entity_id
_entity_poly.type
_entity_poly.pdbx_seq_one_letter_code
_entity_poly.pdbx_strand_id
1 'polypeptide(L)'
;MYNDQPIFAPSEWKLTKQQEVLCLETRQIASSKFVERAVKYDLEASFPTENYKDLHESNLMGICIPKKYGGRDADLKTYMLAASEIGRYCGATALTFNMHVSSCLWTGYLADNLDMDDEKRNEHNNLRAMHYERILKKGSIYAQPFSEGNASAAGKSAFGTTALRTDKGWIINGKKIFASLSGHANYYGVLCTELFSENSPPSRANTMYVAIPSLQEGVRVEGEWDPLGMRGTVSRTLIFENVFIPFDEQLMPRGIY
;
A
#
# COMPACT_ATOMS: atom_id res chain seq x y z
N MET A 1 -12.87 -22.11 -19.05
CA MET A 1 -14.08 -21.57 -18.40
C MET A 1 -13.75 -21.27 -16.95
N TYR A 2 -13.84 -20.03 -16.56
CA TYR A 2 -13.73 -19.67 -15.15
C TYR A 2 -14.96 -20.19 -14.42
N ASN A 3 -14.73 -20.91 -13.30
CA ASN A 3 -15.84 -21.39 -12.48
C ASN A 3 -16.46 -20.20 -11.75
N ASP A 4 -17.72 -19.86 -12.03
CA ASP A 4 -18.43 -18.75 -11.41
C ASP A 4 -18.80 -18.96 -9.94
N GLN A 5 -18.51 -20.14 -9.42
CA GLN A 5 -18.72 -20.42 -7.99
C GLN A 5 -17.73 -19.67 -7.12
N PRO A 6 -18.13 -19.20 -5.93
CA PRO A 6 -17.20 -18.61 -4.97
C PRO A 6 -16.03 -19.56 -4.68
N ILE A 7 -14.82 -19.02 -4.49
CA ILE A 7 -13.66 -19.82 -4.04
C ILE A 7 -14.00 -20.46 -2.69
N PHE A 8 -14.75 -19.74 -1.86
CA PHE A 8 -15.19 -20.20 -0.56
C PHE A 8 -16.73 -20.10 -0.46
N ALA A 9 -17.39 -21.14 -0.02
CA ALA A 9 -18.80 -21.07 0.29
C ALA A 9 -19.00 -20.11 1.49
N PRO A 10 -19.88 -19.09 1.40
CA PRO A 10 -20.10 -18.13 2.49
C PRO A 10 -20.41 -18.79 3.83
N SER A 11 -21.12 -19.91 3.83
CA SER A 11 -21.44 -20.70 5.03
C SER A 11 -20.21 -21.25 5.75
N GLU A 12 -19.15 -21.61 5.04
CA GLU A 12 -17.89 -22.12 5.62
C GLU A 12 -17.14 -21.03 6.39
N TRP A 13 -17.21 -19.78 5.92
CA TRP A 13 -16.51 -18.66 6.51
C TRP A 13 -17.33 -17.87 7.51
N LYS A 14 -18.59 -18.22 7.70
CA LYS A 14 -19.53 -17.50 8.61
C LYS A 14 -19.49 -15.99 8.35
N LEU A 15 -19.65 -15.60 7.09
CA LEU A 15 -19.66 -14.21 6.70
C LEU A 15 -20.95 -13.52 7.14
N THR A 16 -20.86 -12.27 7.52
CA THR A 16 -22.00 -11.38 7.64
C THR A 16 -22.55 -11.05 6.25
N LYS A 17 -23.81 -10.64 6.19
CA LYS A 17 -24.44 -10.22 4.92
C LYS A 17 -23.67 -9.10 4.23
N GLN A 18 -23.11 -8.18 4.99
CA GLN A 18 -22.31 -7.08 4.46
C GLN A 18 -21.01 -7.57 3.83
N GLN A 19 -20.34 -8.55 4.45
CA GLN A 19 -19.13 -9.17 3.91
C GLN A 19 -19.41 -9.94 2.63
N GLU A 20 -20.51 -10.70 2.58
CA GLU A 20 -20.93 -11.41 1.36
C GLU A 20 -21.16 -10.44 0.20
N VAL A 21 -21.90 -9.35 0.45
CA VAL A 21 -22.19 -8.33 -0.57
C VAL A 21 -20.89 -7.74 -1.11
N LEU A 22 -19.95 -7.38 -0.25
CA LEU A 22 -18.67 -6.80 -0.66
C LEU A 22 -17.84 -7.76 -1.54
N CYS A 23 -17.80 -9.04 -1.17
CA CYS A 23 -17.11 -10.06 -1.96
C CYS A 23 -17.78 -10.27 -3.33
N LEU A 24 -19.12 -10.27 -3.38
CA LEU A 24 -19.88 -10.39 -4.63
C LEU A 24 -19.69 -9.19 -5.56
N GLU A 25 -19.73 -7.96 -5.01
CA GLU A 25 -19.43 -6.74 -5.77
C GLU A 25 -18.03 -6.80 -6.39
N THR A 26 -17.03 -7.18 -5.58
CA THR A 26 -15.65 -7.30 -6.03
C THR A 26 -15.51 -8.34 -7.15
N ARG A 27 -16.14 -9.50 -6.99
CA ARG A 27 -16.18 -10.54 -8.03
C ARG A 27 -16.79 -10.02 -9.31
N GLN A 28 -17.94 -9.35 -9.22
CA GLN A 28 -18.65 -8.85 -10.40
C GLN A 28 -17.78 -7.91 -11.22
N ILE A 29 -17.07 -6.98 -10.57
CA ILE A 29 -16.15 -6.06 -11.24
C ILE A 29 -15.00 -6.83 -11.89
N ALA A 30 -14.36 -7.74 -11.14
CA ALA A 30 -13.20 -8.46 -11.62
C ALA A 30 -13.56 -9.41 -12.79
N SER A 31 -14.67 -10.15 -12.70
CA SER A 31 -15.10 -11.08 -13.76
C SER A 31 -15.56 -10.37 -15.03
N SER A 32 -16.18 -9.20 -14.91
CA SER A 32 -16.71 -8.47 -16.07
C SER A 32 -15.68 -7.60 -16.78
N LYS A 33 -14.59 -7.19 -16.09
CA LYS A 33 -13.66 -6.20 -16.63
C LYS A 33 -12.19 -6.65 -16.60
N PHE A 34 -11.73 -7.29 -15.50
CA PHE A 34 -10.30 -7.56 -15.32
C PHE A 34 -9.83 -8.75 -16.13
N VAL A 35 -10.68 -9.75 -16.34
CA VAL A 35 -10.32 -10.98 -17.06
C VAL A 35 -9.87 -10.71 -18.50
N GLU A 36 -10.57 -9.82 -19.21
CA GLU A 36 -10.24 -9.48 -20.60
C GLU A 36 -8.93 -8.69 -20.70
N ARG A 37 -8.62 -7.88 -19.69
CA ARG A 37 -7.44 -7.01 -19.66
C ARG A 37 -6.19 -7.71 -19.14
N ALA A 38 -6.35 -8.79 -18.34
CA ALA A 38 -5.22 -9.46 -17.68
C ALA A 38 -4.16 -9.97 -18.67
N VAL A 39 -4.60 -10.55 -19.79
CA VAL A 39 -3.71 -11.04 -20.85
C VAL A 39 -2.91 -9.89 -21.48
N LYS A 40 -3.59 -8.76 -21.75
CA LYS A 40 -2.94 -7.56 -22.30
C LYS A 40 -1.84 -7.06 -21.37
N TYR A 41 -2.14 -6.88 -20.08
CA TYR A 41 -1.16 -6.37 -19.11
C TYR A 41 0.05 -7.31 -18.94
N ASP A 42 -0.17 -8.62 -19.05
CA ASP A 42 0.91 -9.58 -18.98
C ASP A 42 1.79 -9.55 -20.24
N LEU A 43 1.18 -9.53 -21.43
CA LEU A 43 1.92 -9.47 -22.70
C LEU A 43 2.72 -8.16 -22.85
N GLU A 44 2.15 -7.05 -22.46
CA GLU A 44 2.76 -5.71 -22.58
C GLU A 44 3.67 -5.37 -21.39
N ALA A 45 3.75 -6.22 -20.38
CA ALA A 45 4.41 -5.93 -19.10
C ALA A 45 3.96 -4.57 -18.52
N SER A 46 2.66 -4.24 -18.67
CA SER A 46 2.09 -2.93 -18.35
C SER A 46 1.24 -2.98 -17.08
N PHE A 47 1.25 -1.87 -16.34
CA PHE A 47 0.47 -1.74 -15.12
C PHE A 47 -1.05 -1.68 -15.41
N PRO A 48 -1.90 -2.35 -14.60
CA PRO A 48 -3.36 -2.44 -14.82
C PRO A 48 -4.11 -1.15 -14.44
N THR A 49 -3.79 -0.04 -15.09
CA THR A 49 -4.31 1.30 -14.79
C THR A 49 -5.85 1.36 -14.84
N GLU A 50 -6.45 0.73 -15.86
CA GLU A 50 -7.90 0.71 -16.02
C GLU A 50 -8.60 -0.05 -14.89
N ASN A 51 -7.96 -1.10 -14.34
CA ASN A 51 -8.50 -1.83 -13.21
C ASN A 51 -8.50 -0.98 -11.93
N TYR A 52 -7.47 -0.16 -11.74
CA TYR A 52 -7.42 0.78 -10.61
C TYR A 52 -8.46 1.90 -10.72
N LYS A 53 -8.78 2.35 -11.94
CA LYS A 53 -9.90 3.26 -12.17
C LYS A 53 -11.22 2.63 -11.72
N ASP A 54 -11.48 1.39 -12.14
CA ASP A 54 -12.69 0.65 -11.74
C ASP A 54 -12.75 0.41 -10.22
N LEU A 55 -11.62 0.09 -9.57
CA LEU A 55 -11.53 -0.06 -8.11
C LEU A 55 -11.84 1.25 -7.39
N HIS A 56 -11.41 2.38 -7.92
CA HIS A 56 -11.72 3.70 -7.36
C HIS A 56 -13.19 4.05 -7.53
N GLU A 57 -13.75 3.92 -8.73
CA GLU A 57 -15.16 4.21 -9.04
C GLU A 57 -16.13 3.37 -8.20
N SER A 58 -15.73 2.16 -7.81
CA SER A 58 -16.50 1.27 -6.92
C SER A 58 -16.22 1.45 -5.42
N ASN A 59 -15.42 2.45 -5.04
CA ASN A 59 -14.95 2.68 -3.67
C ASN A 59 -14.20 1.48 -3.03
N LEU A 60 -13.60 0.62 -3.87
CA LEU A 60 -12.78 -0.51 -3.38
C LEU A 60 -11.36 -0.07 -2.99
N MET A 61 -10.86 1.05 -3.53
CA MET A 61 -9.58 1.61 -3.09
C MET A 61 -9.58 1.91 -1.59
N GLY A 62 -10.72 2.29 -1.03
CA GLY A 62 -10.93 2.53 0.41
C GLY A 62 -11.49 1.33 1.17
N ILE A 63 -11.32 0.09 0.70
CA ILE A 63 -11.97 -1.10 1.28
C ILE A 63 -11.71 -1.26 2.79
N CYS A 64 -10.49 -1.01 3.24
CA CYS A 64 -10.08 -1.09 4.65
C CYS A 64 -9.99 0.26 5.37
N ILE A 65 -10.37 1.34 4.72
CA ILE A 65 -10.46 2.65 5.40
C ILE A 65 -11.67 2.64 6.32
N PRO A 66 -11.53 3.07 7.59
CA PRO A 66 -12.63 3.11 8.54
C PRO A 66 -13.82 3.93 8.07
N LYS A 67 -15.03 3.48 8.41
CA LYS A 67 -16.30 4.09 7.96
C LYS A 67 -16.42 5.57 8.31
N LYS A 68 -15.87 5.98 9.47
CA LYS A 68 -15.85 7.40 9.90
C LYS A 68 -15.10 8.32 8.94
N TYR A 69 -14.24 7.79 8.07
CA TYR A 69 -13.54 8.53 7.02
C TYR A 69 -14.13 8.33 5.62
N GLY A 70 -15.23 7.57 5.49
CA GLY A 70 -15.90 7.30 4.22
C GLY A 70 -15.47 6.01 3.51
N GLY A 71 -14.66 5.18 4.13
CA GLY A 71 -14.25 3.86 3.61
C GLY A 71 -15.31 2.77 3.84
N ARG A 72 -14.97 1.54 3.43
CA ARG A 72 -15.85 0.37 3.52
C ARG A 72 -15.68 -0.40 4.84
N ASP A 73 -14.68 -0.06 5.66
CA ASP A 73 -14.44 -0.62 7.01
C ASP A 73 -14.25 -2.14 7.03
N ALA A 74 -13.68 -2.70 5.95
CA ALA A 74 -13.44 -4.12 5.87
C ALA A 74 -12.30 -4.53 6.81
N ASP A 75 -12.54 -5.59 7.58
CA ASP A 75 -11.50 -6.26 8.34
C ASP A 75 -10.56 -7.06 7.42
N LEU A 76 -9.47 -7.57 7.98
CA LEU A 76 -8.47 -8.36 7.23
C LEU A 76 -9.11 -9.56 6.53
N LYS A 77 -10.03 -10.27 7.19
CA LYS A 77 -10.72 -11.43 6.62
C LYS A 77 -11.53 -11.05 5.39
N THR A 78 -12.33 -10.01 5.49
CA THR A 78 -13.17 -9.50 4.39
C THR A 78 -12.31 -9.02 3.21
N TYR A 79 -11.23 -8.29 3.51
CA TYR A 79 -10.26 -7.87 2.51
C TYR A 79 -9.63 -9.06 1.78
N MET A 80 -9.15 -10.07 2.52
CA MET A 80 -8.53 -11.26 1.91
C MET A 80 -9.47 -12.02 0.97
N LEU A 81 -10.75 -12.13 1.33
CA LEU A 81 -11.77 -12.74 0.47
C LEU A 81 -12.01 -11.90 -0.79
N ALA A 82 -12.14 -10.58 -0.66
CA ALA A 82 -12.29 -9.67 -1.80
C ALA A 82 -11.07 -9.71 -2.72
N ALA A 83 -9.85 -9.67 -2.16
CA ALA A 83 -8.60 -9.78 -2.92
C ALA A 83 -8.48 -11.12 -3.67
N SER A 84 -8.96 -12.21 -3.07
CA SER A 84 -9.03 -13.53 -3.72
C SER A 84 -9.95 -13.51 -4.94
N GLU A 85 -11.08 -12.81 -4.87
CA GLU A 85 -11.97 -12.65 -6.02
C GLU A 85 -11.32 -11.84 -7.15
N ILE A 86 -10.52 -10.81 -6.84
CA ILE A 86 -9.72 -10.09 -7.85
C ILE A 86 -8.68 -11.04 -8.48
N GLY A 87 -7.98 -11.80 -7.64
CA GLY A 87 -6.89 -12.69 -8.06
C GLY A 87 -7.31 -13.79 -9.04
N ARG A 88 -8.57 -14.23 -8.99
CA ARG A 88 -9.13 -15.19 -9.95
C ARG A 88 -9.09 -14.70 -11.39
N TYR A 89 -9.16 -13.39 -11.60
CA TYR A 89 -9.29 -12.77 -12.91
C TYR A 89 -8.05 -11.96 -13.32
N CYS A 90 -7.32 -11.39 -12.36
CA CYS A 90 -6.07 -10.67 -12.62
C CYS A 90 -5.13 -10.73 -11.40
N GLY A 91 -4.16 -11.64 -11.42
CA GLY A 91 -3.19 -11.80 -10.34
C GLY A 91 -2.33 -10.54 -10.10
N ALA A 92 -1.92 -9.85 -11.17
CA ALA A 92 -1.14 -8.62 -11.05
C ALA A 92 -1.93 -7.50 -10.34
N THR A 93 -3.23 -7.35 -10.66
CA THR A 93 -4.10 -6.41 -9.94
C THR A 93 -4.25 -6.79 -8.47
N ALA A 94 -4.48 -8.07 -8.16
CA ALA A 94 -4.65 -8.52 -6.78
C ALA A 94 -3.39 -8.27 -5.94
N LEU A 95 -2.19 -8.58 -6.48
CA LEU A 95 -0.94 -8.37 -5.79
C LEU A 95 -0.67 -6.88 -5.54
N THR A 96 -0.83 -6.05 -6.56
CA THR A 96 -0.60 -4.60 -6.43
C THR A 96 -1.65 -3.95 -5.54
N PHE A 97 -2.90 -4.40 -5.60
CA PHE A 97 -3.97 -3.96 -4.71
C PHE A 97 -3.68 -4.29 -3.25
N ASN A 98 -3.05 -5.44 -2.97
CA ASN A 98 -2.56 -5.75 -1.63
C ASN A 98 -1.56 -4.70 -1.13
N MET A 99 -0.63 -4.24 -1.96
CA MET A 99 0.32 -3.18 -1.56
C MET A 99 -0.41 -1.88 -1.21
N HIS A 100 -1.42 -1.50 -1.99
CA HIS A 100 -2.22 -0.32 -1.71
C HIS A 100 -3.04 -0.46 -0.41
N VAL A 101 -3.78 -1.55 -0.27
CA VAL A 101 -4.67 -1.78 0.89
C VAL A 101 -3.89 -1.96 2.20
N SER A 102 -2.68 -2.53 2.14
CA SER A 102 -1.83 -2.66 3.33
C SER A 102 -1.55 -1.31 4.00
N SER A 103 -1.39 -0.23 3.22
CA SER A 103 -1.25 1.13 3.77
C SER A 103 -2.48 1.53 4.59
N CYS A 104 -3.69 1.21 4.11
CA CYS A 104 -4.94 1.51 4.80
C CYS A 104 -5.15 0.63 6.04
N LEU A 105 -4.78 -0.65 5.96
CA LEU A 105 -4.86 -1.59 7.09
C LEU A 105 -3.94 -1.17 8.23
N TRP A 106 -2.72 -0.75 7.92
CA TRP A 106 -1.75 -0.35 8.93
C TRP A 106 -2.15 0.96 9.61
N THR A 107 -2.51 1.96 8.82
CA THR A 107 -2.92 3.28 9.34
C THR A 107 -4.32 3.28 9.99
N GLY A 108 -5.16 2.31 9.65
CA GLY A 108 -6.49 2.08 10.21
C GLY A 108 -6.47 1.01 11.28
N TYR A 109 -6.82 -0.21 10.90
CA TYR A 109 -7.08 -1.32 11.82
C TYR A 109 -5.91 -1.60 12.78
N LEU A 110 -4.67 -1.67 12.28
CA LEU A 110 -3.51 -1.91 13.14
C LEU A 110 -3.32 -0.75 14.12
N ALA A 111 -3.29 0.49 13.63
CA ALA A 111 -3.09 1.67 14.46
C ALA A 111 -4.19 1.88 15.50
N ASP A 112 -5.44 1.53 15.19
CA ASP A 112 -6.56 1.65 16.14
C ASP A 112 -6.43 0.71 17.34
N ASN A 113 -5.68 -0.39 17.20
CA ASN A 113 -5.41 -1.37 18.27
C ASN A 113 -4.10 -1.10 19.03
N LEU A 114 -3.36 -0.03 18.69
CA LEU A 114 -2.15 0.34 19.43
C LEU A 114 -2.51 1.13 20.68
N ASP A 115 -1.73 0.90 21.75
CA ASP A 115 -1.77 1.72 22.95
C ASP A 115 -1.12 3.08 22.65
N MET A 116 -1.92 4.14 22.66
CA MET A 116 -1.49 5.51 22.40
C MET A 116 -2.18 6.43 23.39
N ASP A 117 -1.45 7.41 23.92
CA ASP A 117 -2.06 8.54 24.61
C ASP A 117 -2.94 9.37 23.66
N ASP A 118 -3.80 10.22 24.24
CA ASP A 118 -4.78 11.00 23.49
C ASP A 118 -4.13 11.98 22.48
N GLU A 119 -2.98 12.53 22.81
CA GLU A 119 -2.25 13.47 21.95
C GLU A 119 -1.74 12.76 20.68
N LYS A 120 -1.03 11.66 20.84
CA LYS A 120 -0.56 10.83 19.70
C LYS A 120 -1.71 10.27 18.88
N ARG A 121 -2.79 9.86 19.55
CA ARG A 121 -4.00 9.38 18.88
C ARG A 121 -4.63 10.45 18.00
N ASN A 122 -4.74 11.68 18.51
CA ASN A 122 -5.29 12.81 17.77
C ASN A 122 -4.37 13.22 16.61
N GLU A 123 -3.07 13.28 16.82
CA GLU A 123 -2.10 13.54 15.75
C GLU A 123 -2.23 12.50 14.64
N HIS A 124 -2.19 11.20 14.97
CA HIS A 124 -2.35 10.13 14.01
C HIS A 124 -3.69 10.20 13.26
N ASN A 125 -4.78 10.49 13.96
CA ASN A 125 -6.10 10.63 13.32
C ASN A 125 -6.14 11.76 12.28
N ASN A 126 -5.47 12.88 12.55
CA ASN A 126 -5.39 14.00 11.61
C ASN A 126 -4.55 13.62 10.37
N LEU A 127 -3.39 13.00 10.57
CA LEU A 127 -2.50 12.58 9.48
C LEU A 127 -3.18 11.54 8.58
N ARG A 128 -3.72 10.47 9.15
CA ARG A 128 -4.40 9.43 8.35
C ARG A 128 -5.65 9.95 7.63
N ALA A 129 -6.37 10.91 8.20
CA ALA A 129 -7.52 11.52 7.52
C ALA A 129 -7.13 12.17 6.19
N MET A 130 -5.99 12.88 6.16
CA MET A 130 -5.44 13.48 4.94
C MET A 130 -5.09 12.41 3.90
N HIS A 131 -4.40 11.33 4.30
CA HIS A 131 -4.07 10.22 3.40
C HIS A 131 -5.32 9.51 2.86
N TYR A 132 -6.33 9.29 3.70
CA TYR A 132 -7.60 8.68 3.29
C TYR A 132 -8.38 9.57 2.32
N GLU A 133 -8.37 10.88 2.53
CA GLU A 133 -8.97 11.82 1.58
C GLU A 133 -8.31 11.74 0.19
N ARG A 134 -6.98 11.65 0.13
CA ARG A 134 -6.25 11.45 -1.12
C ARG A 134 -6.69 10.17 -1.84
N ILE A 135 -6.87 9.07 -1.11
CA ILE A 135 -7.33 7.79 -1.68
C ILE A 135 -8.78 7.89 -2.15
N LEU A 136 -9.68 8.32 -1.27
CA LEU A 136 -11.11 8.26 -1.53
C LEU A 136 -11.58 9.30 -2.56
N LYS A 137 -11.06 10.54 -2.48
CA LYS A 137 -11.50 11.62 -3.37
C LYS A 137 -10.68 11.74 -4.64
N LYS A 138 -9.36 11.50 -4.57
CA LYS A 138 -8.45 11.68 -5.70
C LYS A 138 -8.08 10.38 -6.40
N GLY A 139 -8.47 9.22 -5.87
CA GLY A 139 -8.05 7.91 -6.37
C GLY A 139 -6.55 7.65 -6.23
N SER A 140 -5.89 8.30 -5.27
CA SER A 140 -4.44 8.17 -5.10
C SER A 140 -4.06 6.75 -4.73
N ILE A 141 -3.09 6.20 -5.46
CA ILE A 141 -2.56 4.85 -5.27
C ILE A 141 -1.34 4.94 -4.34
N TYR A 142 -1.33 4.12 -3.30
CA TYR A 142 -0.19 3.94 -2.40
C TYR A 142 0.50 2.63 -2.72
N ALA A 143 1.83 2.66 -2.82
CA ALA A 143 2.66 1.46 -2.87
C ALA A 143 3.35 1.26 -1.52
N GLN A 144 3.83 0.03 -1.27
CA GLN A 144 4.46 -0.32 -0.01
C GLN A 144 5.81 -1.04 -0.24
N PRO A 145 6.84 -0.33 -0.71
CA PRO A 145 8.15 -0.89 -0.99
C PRO A 145 8.95 -1.08 0.31
N PHE A 146 9.04 -2.30 0.82
CA PHE A 146 9.76 -2.59 2.06
C PHE A 146 11.16 -3.15 1.85
N SER A 147 11.36 -3.95 0.79
CA SER A 147 12.58 -4.72 0.57
C SER A 147 13.78 -3.86 0.17
N GLU A 148 14.94 -4.16 0.77
CA GLU A 148 16.22 -3.48 0.49
C GLU A 148 17.33 -4.46 0.07
N GLY A 149 17.01 -5.75 -0.04
CA GLY A 149 18.00 -6.81 -0.33
C GLY A 149 18.79 -7.26 0.90
N ASN A 150 18.40 -6.85 2.10
CA ASN A 150 18.98 -7.24 3.39
C ASN A 150 17.90 -7.77 4.36
N ALA A 151 18.25 -7.99 5.61
CA ALA A 151 17.36 -8.53 6.63
C ALA A 151 16.46 -7.50 7.33
N SER A 152 16.46 -6.23 6.91
CA SER A 152 15.68 -5.16 7.56
C SER A 152 14.18 -5.39 7.48
N ALA A 153 13.66 -5.79 6.31
CA ALA A 153 12.24 -6.10 6.15
C ALA A 153 11.75 -7.27 7.01
N ALA A 154 12.65 -8.16 7.44
CA ALA A 154 12.37 -9.24 8.38
C ALA A 154 12.54 -8.81 9.86
N GLY A 155 12.75 -7.54 10.13
CA GLY A 155 12.92 -6.99 11.47
C GLY A 155 14.23 -7.39 12.17
N LYS A 156 15.25 -7.86 11.44
CA LYS A 156 16.54 -8.30 12.01
C LYS A 156 17.59 -7.19 12.07
N SER A 157 17.41 -6.12 11.32
CA SER A 157 18.30 -4.94 11.30
C SER A 157 17.50 -3.67 11.09
N ALA A 158 18.09 -2.51 11.33
CA ALA A 158 17.54 -1.22 10.91
C ALA A 158 17.44 -1.15 9.39
N PHE A 159 16.53 -0.35 8.87
CA PHE A 159 16.45 -0.08 7.42
C PHE A 159 17.65 0.74 6.98
N GLY A 160 18.22 0.37 5.83
CA GLY A 160 19.30 1.11 5.16
C GLY A 160 18.79 2.42 4.52
N THR A 161 17.52 2.48 4.14
CA THR A 161 16.86 3.75 3.80
C THR A 161 16.76 4.60 5.06
N THR A 162 17.29 5.82 5.01
CA THR A 162 17.39 6.73 6.15
C THR A 162 16.50 7.95 5.98
N ALA A 163 16.06 8.53 7.09
CA ALA A 163 15.30 9.76 7.19
C ALA A 163 16.03 10.71 8.13
N LEU A 164 16.90 11.57 7.59
CA LEU A 164 17.62 12.56 8.40
C LEU A 164 16.66 13.69 8.79
N ARG A 165 16.47 13.86 10.10
CA ARG A 165 15.58 14.87 10.65
C ARG A 165 16.13 16.29 10.41
N THR A 166 15.23 17.17 9.96
CA THR A 166 15.46 18.62 9.82
C THR A 166 14.44 19.41 10.66
N ASP A 167 14.50 20.73 10.63
CA ASP A 167 13.54 21.59 11.34
C ASP A 167 12.12 21.50 10.76
N LYS A 168 11.96 21.10 9.48
CA LYS A 168 10.68 21.14 8.76
C LYS A 168 10.18 19.80 8.26
N GLY A 169 10.95 18.73 8.43
CA GLY A 169 10.64 17.40 7.89
C GLY A 169 11.86 16.50 7.91
N TRP A 170 11.97 15.66 6.90
CA TRP A 170 13.09 14.71 6.75
C TRP A 170 13.68 14.76 5.36
N ILE A 171 14.98 14.48 5.26
CA ILE A 171 15.69 14.19 4.02
C ILE A 171 15.85 12.68 3.93
N ILE A 172 15.21 12.08 2.92
CA ILE A 172 15.21 10.64 2.70
C ILE A 172 16.30 10.25 1.71
N ASN A 173 17.13 9.27 2.10
CA ASN A 173 18.13 8.65 1.24
C ASN A 173 18.05 7.13 1.34
N GLY A 174 18.13 6.45 0.20
CA GLY A 174 18.14 4.98 0.20
C GLY A 174 17.62 4.34 -1.08
N LYS A 175 17.42 3.03 -0.99
CA LYS A 175 17.01 2.19 -2.11
C LYS A 175 16.03 1.13 -1.67
N LYS A 176 14.97 0.93 -2.46
CA LYS A 176 14.03 -0.17 -2.32
C LYS A 176 14.00 -1.02 -3.57
N ILE A 177 13.93 -2.34 -3.40
CA ILE A 177 13.84 -3.31 -4.50
C ILE A 177 12.49 -4.02 -4.47
N PHE A 178 12.12 -4.66 -5.59
CA PHE A 178 10.81 -5.30 -5.76
C PHE A 178 9.64 -4.35 -5.41
N ALA A 179 9.80 -3.07 -5.77
CA ALA A 179 8.81 -2.04 -5.47
C ALA A 179 7.64 -2.13 -6.45
N SER A 180 6.66 -2.99 -6.18
CA SER A 180 5.42 -3.07 -6.96
C SER A 180 4.78 -1.69 -7.08
N LEU A 181 4.11 -1.40 -8.21
CA LEU A 181 3.54 -0.09 -8.55
C LEU A 181 4.58 1.01 -8.84
N SER A 182 5.86 0.68 -9.05
CA SER A 182 6.87 1.70 -9.34
C SER A 182 6.56 2.46 -10.63
N GLY A 183 6.52 3.81 -10.52
CA GLY A 183 6.15 4.71 -11.60
C GLY A 183 4.63 4.86 -11.82
N HIS A 184 3.79 4.14 -11.06
CA HIS A 184 2.32 4.19 -11.17
C HIS A 184 1.63 4.58 -9.85
N ALA A 185 2.28 4.37 -8.71
CA ALA A 185 1.79 4.88 -7.43
C ALA A 185 1.90 6.42 -7.37
N ASN A 186 0.97 7.06 -6.68
CA ASN A 186 1.04 8.48 -6.35
C ASN A 186 1.92 8.73 -5.12
N TYR A 187 1.95 7.74 -4.20
CA TYR A 187 2.73 7.78 -2.97
C TYR A 187 3.40 6.44 -2.72
N TYR A 188 4.64 6.50 -2.28
CA TYR A 188 5.38 5.34 -1.78
C TYR A 188 5.37 5.37 -0.25
N GLY A 189 4.69 4.39 0.38
CA GLY A 189 4.75 4.17 1.83
C GLY A 189 6.05 3.46 2.17
N VAL A 190 7.01 4.17 2.72
CA VAL A 190 8.38 3.72 2.90
C VAL A 190 8.71 3.52 4.37
N LEU A 191 9.16 2.31 4.72
CA LEU A 191 9.83 2.08 6.00
C LEU A 191 11.30 2.53 5.90
N CYS A 192 11.70 3.40 6.81
CA CYS A 192 13.05 3.95 6.89
C CYS A 192 13.49 4.10 8.33
N THR A 193 14.78 4.38 8.55
CA THR A 193 15.34 4.63 9.87
C THR A 193 15.56 6.12 10.07
N GLU A 194 14.91 6.71 11.09
CA GLU A 194 15.15 8.10 11.45
C GLU A 194 16.56 8.29 12.05
N LEU A 195 17.25 9.31 11.55
CA LEU A 195 18.52 9.79 12.06
C LEU A 195 18.33 11.22 12.59
N PHE A 196 18.79 11.47 13.81
CA PHE A 196 18.73 12.80 14.46
C PHE A 196 19.91 13.70 14.07
N SER A 197 20.98 13.11 13.53
CA SER A 197 22.12 13.77 12.91
C SER A 197 22.78 12.81 11.92
N GLU A 198 23.64 13.32 11.06
CA GLU A 198 24.39 12.53 10.07
C GLU A 198 25.23 11.42 10.71
N ASN A 199 25.71 11.63 11.94
CA ASN A 199 26.53 10.69 12.70
C ASN A 199 25.72 9.78 13.64
N SER A 200 24.39 9.86 13.63
CA SER A 200 23.55 9.00 14.47
C SER A 200 23.63 7.54 14.00
N PRO A 201 23.92 6.59 14.91
CA PRO A 201 23.89 5.18 14.53
C PRO A 201 22.46 4.75 14.18
N PRO A 202 22.24 4.01 13.07
CA PRO A 202 20.92 3.48 12.74
C PRO A 202 20.42 2.53 13.84
N SER A 203 19.18 2.69 14.26
CA SER A 203 18.55 1.83 15.27
C SER A 203 17.16 1.39 14.79
N ARG A 204 16.82 0.12 15.03
CA ARG A 204 15.46 -0.39 14.76
C ARG A 204 14.39 0.37 15.55
N ALA A 205 14.69 0.83 16.74
CA ALA A 205 13.78 1.62 17.56
C ALA A 205 13.38 2.96 16.89
N ASN A 206 14.16 3.41 15.90
CA ASN A 206 13.91 4.62 15.15
C ASN A 206 13.25 4.35 13.78
N THR A 207 12.64 3.17 13.62
CA THR A 207 11.91 2.86 12.39
C THR A 207 10.70 3.79 12.25
N MET A 208 10.54 4.33 11.04
CA MET A 208 9.44 5.21 10.65
C MET A 208 8.72 4.65 9.42
N TYR A 209 7.46 5.02 9.28
CA TYR A 209 6.67 4.76 8.08
C TYR A 209 6.13 6.08 7.55
N VAL A 210 6.54 6.44 6.34
CA VAL A 210 6.27 7.75 5.72
C VAL A 210 5.77 7.60 4.28
N ALA A 211 4.93 8.53 3.83
CA ALA A 211 4.47 8.61 2.45
C ALA A 211 5.38 9.57 1.66
N ILE A 212 6.01 9.06 0.61
CA ILE A 212 6.83 9.86 -0.29
C ILE A 212 6.05 10.08 -1.58
N PRO A 213 5.73 11.33 -1.98
CA PRO A 213 5.12 11.61 -3.27
C PRO A 213 6.00 11.08 -4.41
N SER A 214 5.42 10.34 -5.36
CA SER A 214 6.20 9.66 -6.41
C SER A 214 6.92 10.61 -7.37
N LEU A 215 6.41 11.85 -7.48
CA LEU A 215 6.99 12.90 -8.34
C LEU A 215 7.87 13.88 -7.57
N GLN A 216 8.19 13.58 -6.29
CA GLN A 216 9.07 14.41 -5.50
C GLN A 216 10.49 14.42 -6.10
N GLU A 217 11.14 15.56 -6.09
CA GLU A 217 12.53 15.67 -6.52
C GLU A 217 13.43 14.69 -5.76
N GLY A 218 14.32 14.01 -6.45
CA GLY A 218 15.21 12.98 -5.90
C GLY A 218 14.61 11.56 -5.89
N VAL A 219 13.33 11.39 -6.26
CA VAL A 219 12.72 10.06 -6.43
C VAL A 219 12.96 9.57 -7.86
N ARG A 220 13.56 8.38 -8.00
CA ARG A 220 13.76 7.74 -9.30
C ARG A 220 13.33 6.29 -9.29
N VAL A 221 12.80 5.85 -10.43
CA VAL A 221 12.52 4.43 -10.74
C VAL A 221 13.61 3.92 -11.66
N GLU A 222 14.26 2.83 -11.28
CA GLU A 222 15.37 2.26 -12.03
C GLU A 222 15.14 0.78 -12.37
N GLY A 223 15.80 0.33 -13.44
CA GLY A 223 15.78 -1.04 -13.93
C GLY A 223 14.52 -1.39 -14.71
N GLU A 224 14.55 -2.59 -15.27
CA GLU A 224 13.44 -3.20 -15.98
C GLU A 224 12.71 -4.21 -15.09
N TRP A 225 11.49 -4.57 -15.49
CA TRP A 225 10.70 -5.61 -14.83
C TRP A 225 10.18 -6.58 -15.88
N ASP A 226 10.94 -7.67 -16.09
CA ASP A 226 10.60 -8.72 -17.04
C ASP A 226 10.74 -10.12 -16.40
N PRO A 227 9.92 -10.43 -15.38
CA PRO A 227 9.88 -11.76 -14.77
C PRO A 227 9.09 -12.75 -15.64
N LEU A 228 9.18 -14.05 -15.27
CA LEU A 228 8.43 -15.12 -15.94
C LEU A 228 6.90 -14.91 -15.87
N GLY A 229 6.41 -14.34 -14.78
CA GLY A 229 4.99 -14.04 -14.57
C GLY A 229 4.80 -12.79 -13.69
N MET A 230 3.57 -12.33 -13.54
CA MET A 230 3.24 -11.11 -12.77
C MET A 230 3.87 -9.83 -13.32
N ARG A 231 4.08 -9.76 -14.63
CA ARG A 231 4.73 -8.61 -15.29
C ARG A 231 3.98 -7.30 -15.07
N GLY A 232 2.65 -7.35 -15.00
CA GLY A 232 1.80 -6.19 -14.71
C GLY A 232 1.96 -5.60 -13.30
N THR A 233 2.77 -6.19 -12.40
CA THR A 233 3.03 -5.58 -11.08
C THR A 233 4.02 -4.42 -11.13
N VAL A 234 4.85 -4.36 -12.17
CA VAL A 234 5.88 -3.34 -12.41
C VAL A 234 6.71 -3.10 -11.14
N SER A 235 7.40 -4.18 -10.67
CA SER A 235 8.08 -4.19 -9.35
C SER A 235 9.55 -3.82 -9.45
N ARG A 236 9.84 -2.62 -9.97
CA ARG A 236 11.21 -2.13 -10.21
C ARG A 236 11.91 -1.68 -8.93
N THR A 237 13.07 -1.06 -9.09
CA THR A 237 13.84 -0.44 -8.01
C THR A 237 13.44 1.02 -7.85
N LEU A 238 13.32 1.47 -6.59
CA LEU A 238 13.19 2.88 -6.24
C LEU A 238 14.46 3.38 -5.60
N ILE A 239 14.91 4.55 -6.03
CA ILE A 239 16.03 5.29 -5.46
C ILE A 239 15.51 6.59 -4.88
N PHE A 240 15.96 6.90 -3.67
CA PHE A 240 15.69 8.16 -2.99
C PHE A 240 17.04 8.87 -2.77
N GLU A 241 17.19 10.05 -3.35
CA GLU A 241 18.41 10.88 -3.21
C GLU A 241 18.03 12.27 -2.74
N ASN A 242 18.33 12.57 -1.48
CA ASN A 242 18.03 13.85 -0.84
C ASN A 242 16.56 14.29 -0.97
N VAL A 243 15.65 13.33 -0.89
CA VAL A 243 14.21 13.57 -1.02
C VAL A 243 13.68 14.24 0.24
N PHE A 244 13.28 15.50 0.15
CA PHE A 244 12.63 16.18 1.29
C PHE A 244 11.15 15.78 1.38
N ILE A 245 10.71 15.43 2.59
CA ILE A 245 9.30 15.25 2.95
C ILE A 245 8.98 16.00 4.25
N PRO A 246 7.83 16.68 4.35
CA PRO A 246 7.40 17.36 5.57
C PRO A 246 6.90 16.36 6.62
N PHE A 247 6.77 16.80 7.88
CA PHE A 247 6.36 15.93 8.99
C PHE A 247 4.94 15.36 8.85
N ASP A 248 4.07 16.02 8.13
CA ASP A 248 2.69 15.58 7.88
C ASP A 248 2.56 14.40 6.91
N GLU A 249 3.64 14.01 6.24
CA GLU A 249 3.68 12.79 5.43
C GLU A 249 3.97 11.50 6.25
N GLN A 250 3.98 11.58 7.56
CA GLN A 250 4.08 10.40 8.43
C GLN A 250 2.78 9.57 8.35
N LEU A 251 2.93 8.27 8.08
CA LEU A 251 1.81 7.34 7.98
C LEU A 251 1.44 6.66 9.30
N MET A 252 2.43 6.38 10.15
CA MET A 252 2.24 5.69 11.42
C MET A 252 3.03 6.38 12.53
N PRO A 253 2.55 6.33 13.78
CA PRO A 253 3.32 6.78 14.93
C PRO A 253 4.67 6.07 15.01
N ARG A 254 5.66 6.72 15.64
CA ARG A 254 7.01 6.17 15.80
C ARG A 254 7.05 4.99 16.76
N GLY A 255 8.05 4.12 16.57
CA GLY A 255 8.36 3.03 17.50
C GLY A 255 7.40 1.86 17.47
N ILE A 256 6.66 1.69 16.36
CA ILE A 256 5.66 0.63 16.22
C ILE A 256 6.23 -0.63 15.52
N TYR A 257 7.46 -0.57 15.00
CA TYR A 257 8.10 -1.63 14.21
C TYR A 257 9.24 -2.32 14.92
#